data_9b36583b91da2b4316e2e9e9dbc72550
#
_entry.id   9b36583b91da2b4316e2e9e9dbc72550
#
_cell.length_a   1.000
_cell.length_b   1.000
_cell.length_c   1.000
_cell.angle_alpha   90.00
_cell.angle_beta   90.00
_cell.angle_gamma   90.00
#
_symmetry.space_group_name_H-M   'P 1'
#
loop_
_entity.id
_entity.type
_entity.pdbx_description
1 polymer ?
#
loop_
_entity_poly.entity_id
_entity_poly.type
_entity_poly.pdbx_seq_one_letter_code
_entity_poly.pdbx_strand_id
1 'polypeptide(L)'
;MTDILRRPEDGAATSATSIEAAEPQKLKRSIGVVGGTLLTLSCLTPASSLFVIVPASFAALGTGTALALVIAIVLCIGVAWCYSELGTLVPSAGGEYAMAGHTVGRFTGWLAFIQALLVVLIVPPVIALGTAQYLAPIVHVDPKVMGAIVMIAATVMGLLDLRANAWITGIFLVLEVIAASLVAVLGFAHTHRSASVLIHPELPGTHGGVSPVTAATIIAGLAAALFITQGFSTAVYLAEEMERPHRTVPRTVLWTLGIGSAVILIPVIAITLGANSLDDLAGGDISSMVTQWSNSAVGTFVSLCIALAIINAAIVMVIQNSRVLYASARDKAWPEPVNRAFTSLSKRYGSPWISTLAVGVPGAVLCFVNLDTLSAVTGVSVALLYGCVAVAALGARRGKHKNAKAYRMPLWPYVPIALILVLVYVVTQQTTTALLYTGGITAAAALYWVFYLRPRPETRWIITIPEDEKDAVEA
;
A
#
# COMPACT_ATOMS: atom_id res chain seq x y z
N MET A 1 -7.99 19.24 88.74
CA MET A 1 -8.37 20.63 88.57
C MET A 1 -8.09 21.03 87.13
N THR A 2 -9.19 21.21 86.42
CA THR A 2 -9.35 21.77 85.06
C THR A 2 -8.63 21.13 83.92
N ASP A 3 -9.24 20.13 83.34
CA ASP A 3 -9.03 19.65 81.94
C ASP A 3 -9.94 20.45 81.02
N ILE A 4 -9.39 20.98 79.96
CA ILE A 4 -10.09 21.70 78.92
C ILE A 4 -10.16 20.83 77.67
N LEU A 5 -11.39 20.49 77.31
CA LEU A 5 -11.85 19.81 76.09
C LEU A 5 -11.28 20.45 74.85
N ARG A 6 -10.62 19.64 73.96
CA ARG A 6 -10.40 19.95 72.55
C ARG A 6 -11.21 18.95 71.70
N ARG A 7 -12.16 19.49 70.96
CA ARG A 7 -12.84 18.76 69.86
C ARG A 7 -11.88 18.52 68.72
N PRO A 8 -11.95 17.37 68.02
CA PRO A 8 -11.33 17.20 66.72
C PRO A 8 -12.22 17.84 65.63
N GLU A 9 -11.68 18.72 64.85
CA GLU A 9 -12.29 19.21 63.60
C GLU A 9 -12.19 18.14 62.54
N ASP A 10 -13.34 17.70 62.03
CA ASP A 10 -13.48 16.86 60.85
C ASP A 10 -13.06 17.67 59.60
N GLY A 11 -11.83 17.50 59.19
CA GLY A 11 -11.34 17.93 57.88
C GLY A 11 -11.59 16.85 56.84
N ALA A 12 -12.76 16.86 56.22
CA ALA A 12 -13.01 16.06 55.02
C ALA A 12 -12.09 16.53 53.87
N ALA A 13 -10.92 15.91 53.79
CA ALA A 13 -10.08 16.05 52.61
C ALA A 13 -10.73 15.29 51.46
N THR A 14 -11.43 16.01 50.60
CA THR A 14 -11.89 15.54 49.30
C THR A 14 -10.64 15.17 48.47
N SER A 15 -10.31 13.87 48.43
CA SER A 15 -9.31 13.35 47.52
C SER A 15 -9.85 13.52 46.11
N ALA A 16 -9.47 14.62 45.46
CA ALA A 16 -9.58 14.76 44.03
C ALA A 16 -8.68 13.66 43.40
N THR A 17 -9.29 12.55 43.02
CA THR A 17 -8.65 11.54 42.20
C THR A 17 -8.36 12.23 40.89
N SER A 18 -7.14 12.72 40.73
CA SER A 18 -6.59 13.10 39.44
C SER A 18 -6.69 11.86 38.57
N ILE A 19 -7.60 11.88 37.60
CA ILE A 19 -7.60 10.91 36.49
C ILE A 19 -6.28 11.16 35.77
N GLU A 20 -5.27 10.44 36.17
CA GLU A 20 -4.01 10.33 35.45
C GLU A 20 -4.38 9.86 34.05
N ALA A 21 -4.28 10.77 33.09
CA ALA A 21 -4.48 10.43 31.69
C ALA A 21 -3.47 9.32 31.37
N ALA A 22 -3.95 8.11 31.14
CA ALA A 22 -3.10 6.97 30.82
C ALA A 22 -2.15 7.40 29.69
N GLU A 23 -0.86 7.40 29.97
CA GLU A 23 0.16 7.67 28.96
C GLU A 23 -0.07 6.72 27.78
N PRO A 24 -0.02 7.20 26.52
CA PRO A 24 -0.20 6.35 25.37
C PRO A 24 0.85 5.24 25.43
N GLN A 25 0.41 3.98 25.46
CA GLN A 25 1.29 2.82 25.51
C GLN A 25 2.26 2.89 24.32
N LYS A 26 3.55 3.03 24.61
CA LYS A 26 4.61 3.06 23.61
C LYS A 26 4.74 1.69 22.94
N LEU A 27 4.80 1.64 21.62
CA LEU A 27 5.03 0.42 20.87
C LEU A 27 6.45 -0.10 21.16
N LYS A 28 6.59 -1.41 21.38
CA LYS A 28 7.90 -2.02 21.68
C LYS A 28 8.72 -2.13 20.38
N ARG A 29 9.90 -1.51 20.36
CA ARG A 29 10.86 -1.64 19.26
C ARG A 29 11.49 -3.03 19.27
N SER A 30 11.08 -3.88 18.34
CA SER A 30 11.55 -5.27 18.26
C SER A 30 11.72 -5.77 16.82
N ILE A 31 11.46 -4.92 15.82
CA ILE A 31 11.48 -5.29 14.40
C ILE A 31 12.83 -4.90 13.79
N GLY A 32 13.66 -5.92 13.44
CA GLY A 32 14.87 -5.73 12.65
C GLY A 32 14.59 -5.65 11.15
N VAL A 33 15.65 -5.47 10.33
CA VAL A 33 15.54 -5.35 8.86
C VAL A 33 14.84 -6.56 8.23
N VAL A 34 15.20 -7.77 8.62
CA VAL A 34 14.60 -9.00 8.05
C VAL A 34 13.12 -9.10 8.38
N GLY A 35 12.74 -8.91 9.65
CA GLY A 35 11.33 -8.93 10.06
C GLY A 35 10.52 -7.83 9.38
N GLY A 36 11.05 -6.61 9.31
CA GLY A 36 10.44 -5.50 8.62
C GLY A 36 10.24 -5.79 7.12
N THR A 37 11.26 -6.34 6.45
CA THR A 37 11.18 -6.71 5.02
C THR A 37 10.13 -7.79 4.78
N LEU A 38 10.07 -8.85 5.59
CA LEU A 38 9.06 -9.90 5.46
C LEU A 38 7.64 -9.38 5.67
N LEU A 39 7.43 -8.57 6.71
CA LEU A 39 6.12 -7.94 6.96
C LEU A 39 5.71 -7.02 5.81
N THR A 40 6.64 -6.21 5.30
CA THR A 40 6.37 -5.29 4.20
C THR A 40 6.14 -6.04 2.88
N LEU A 41 6.86 -7.14 2.60
CA LEU A 41 6.62 -8.01 1.44
C LEU A 41 5.24 -8.67 1.52
N SER A 42 4.80 -9.08 2.72
CA SER A 42 3.44 -9.59 2.91
C SER A 42 2.35 -8.55 2.66
N CYS A 43 2.68 -7.26 2.80
CA CYS A 43 1.78 -6.16 2.46
C CYS A 43 1.83 -5.78 0.97
N LEU A 44 3.01 -5.89 0.33
CA LEU A 44 3.17 -5.70 -1.11
C LEU A 44 2.46 -6.80 -1.91
N THR A 45 2.40 -8.02 -1.34
CA THR A 45 1.76 -9.20 -1.96
C THR A 45 2.13 -9.39 -3.43
N PRO A 46 3.40 -9.72 -3.74
CA PRO A 46 3.91 -9.72 -5.12
C PRO A 46 3.13 -10.63 -6.06
N ALA A 47 2.67 -11.79 -5.57
CA ALA A 47 1.87 -12.70 -6.38
C ALA A 47 0.50 -12.12 -6.72
N SER A 48 -0.16 -11.44 -5.78
CA SER A 48 -1.44 -10.78 -6.07
C SER A 48 -1.28 -9.70 -7.13
N SER A 49 -0.20 -8.91 -7.07
CA SER A 49 0.12 -7.94 -8.11
C SER A 49 0.37 -8.61 -9.45
N LEU A 50 1.18 -9.68 -9.48
CA LEU A 50 1.52 -10.45 -10.68
C LEU A 50 0.28 -11.10 -11.32
N PHE A 51 -0.57 -11.73 -10.52
CA PHE A 51 -1.64 -12.59 -11.04
C PHE A 51 -2.99 -11.88 -11.20
N VAL A 52 -3.22 -10.75 -10.51
CA VAL A 52 -4.50 -10.02 -10.61
C VAL A 52 -4.37 -8.76 -11.46
N ILE A 53 -3.26 -8.00 -11.31
CA ILE A 53 -3.14 -6.70 -11.94
C ILE A 53 -2.39 -6.77 -13.27
N VAL A 54 -1.32 -7.58 -13.36
CA VAL A 54 -0.51 -7.74 -14.58
C VAL A 54 -1.32 -8.24 -15.78
N PRO A 55 -2.32 -9.16 -15.67
CA PRO A 55 -3.17 -9.54 -16.79
C PRO A 55 -3.80 -8.36 -17.54
N ALA A 56 -4.34 -7.38 -16.81
CA ALA A 56 -4.88 -6.17 -17.42
C ALA A 56 -3.80 -5.33 -18.13
N SER A 57 -2.56 -5.35 -17.61
CA SER A 57 -1.43 -4.69 -18.27
C SER A 57 -1.00 -5.42 -19.55
N PHE A 58 -1.03 -6.74 -19.59
CA PHE A 58 -0.81 -7.51 -20.81
C PHE A 58 -1.87 -7.22 -21.88
N ALA A 59 -3.14 -7.09 -21.49
CA ALA A 59 -4.21 -6.70 -22.39
C ALA A 59 -4.00 -5.30 -22.99
N ALA A 60 -3.49 -4.35 -22.21
CA ALA A 60 -3.28 -2.97 -22.64
C ALA A 60 -1.96 -2.71 -23.35
N LEU A 61 -0.88 -3.43 -23.00
CA LEU A 61 0.50 -3.14 -23.41
C LEU A 61 1.16 -4.32 -24.15
N GLY A 62 0.55 -5.51 -24.18
CA GLY A 62 1.18 -6.70 -24.74
C GLY A 62 2.54 -6.98 -24.12
N THR A 63 3.56 -7.19 -24.98
CA THR A 63 4.94 -7.39 -24.52
C THR A 63 5.54 -6.15 -23.86
N GLY A 64 4.95 -4.97 -24.07
CA GLY A 64 5.37 -3.71 -23.46
C GLY A 64 5.15 -3.64 -21.94
N THR A 65 4.40 -4.58 -21.36
CA THR A 65 4.21 -4.68 -19.91
C THR A 65 5.54 -4.82 -19.16
N ALA A 66 6.46 -5.65 -19.66
CA ALA A 66 7.79 -5.81 -19.07
C ALA A 66 8.57 -4.49 -19.05
N LEU A 67 8.56 -3.75 -20.17
CA LEU A 67 9.23 -2.46 -20.30
C LEU A 67 8.62 -1.41 -19.37
N ALA A 68 7.27 -1.33 -19.32
CA ALA A 68 6.57 -0.41 -18.42
C ALA A 68 6.91 -0.70 -16.95
N LEU A 69 6.99 -1.97 -16.54
CA LEU A 69 7.42 -2.37 -15.20
C LEU A 69 8.87 -1.99 -14.90
N VAL A 70 9.78 -2.18 -15.81
CA VAL A 70 11.19 -1.73 -15.64
C VAL A 70 11.25 -0.23 -15.40
N ILE A 71 10.54 0.56 -16.21
CA ILE A 71 10.48 2.02 -16.04
C ILE A 71 9.86 2.38 -14.68
N ALA A 72 8.75 1.72 -14.29
CA ALA A 72 8.10 1.94 -13.01
C ALA A 72 9.02 1.59 -11.83
N ILE A 73 9.79 0.49 -11.89
CA ILE A 73 10.77 0.11 -10.88
C ILE A 73 11.86 1.16 -10.74
N VAL A 74 12.37 1.70 -11.84
CA VAL A 74 13.36 2.79 -11.83
C VAL A 74 12.79 4.04 -11.15
N LEU A 75 11.55 4.41 -11.44
CA LEU A 75 10.86 5.50 -10.76
C LEU A 75 10.68 5.19 -9.27
N CYS A 76 10.29 3.96 -8.92
CA CYS A 76 10.12 3.51 -7.55
C CYS A 76 11.43 3.50 -6.75
N ILE A 77 12.61 3.32 -7.37
CA ILE A 77 13.89 3.51 -6.69
C ILE A 77 14.03 4.96 -6.20
N GLY A 78 13.70 5.93 -7.03
CA GLY A 78 13.70 7.35 -6.64
C GLY A 78 12.68 7.63 -5.53
N VAL A 79 11.48 7.04 -5.64
CA VAL A 79 10.43 7.12 -4.61
C VAL A 79 10.91 6.48 -3.30
N ALA A 80 11.55 5.30 -3.36
CA ALA A 80 12.09 4.60 -2.20
C ALA A 80 13.17 5.40 -1.47
N TRP A 81 14.00 6.16 -2.20
CA TRP A 81 14.95 7.09 -1.60
C TRP A 81 14.24 8.24 -0.88
N CYS A 82 13.15 8.79 -1.45
CA CYS A 82 12.33 9.80 -0.77
C CYS A 82 11.72 9.22 0.53
N TYR A 83 11.12 8.04 0.49
CA TYR A 83 10.59 7.36 1.68
C TYR A 83 11.66 7.05 2.72
N SER A 84 12.85 6.66 2.28
CA SER A 84 13.98 6.38 3.17
C SER A 84 14.44 7.62 3.94
N GLU A 85 14.54 8.76 3.29
CA GLU A 85 14.89 10.03 3.95
C GLU A 85 13.77 10.50 4.87
N LEU A 86 12.54 10.54 4.37
CA LEU A 86 11.39 11.03 5.11
C LEU A 86 11.03 10.11 6.29
N GLY A 87 11.06 8.80 6.11
CA GLY A 87 10.76 7.84 7.17
C GLY A 87 11.78 7.80 8.29
N THR A 88 13.02 8.24 8.02
CA THR A 88 14.03 8.44 9.08
C THR A 88 13.94 9.81 9.73
N LEU A 89 13.42 10.81 9.02
CA LEU A 89 13.22 12.16 9.53
C LEU A 89 11.95 12.29 10.37
N VAL A 90 10.90 11.55 9.98
CA VAL A 90 9.59 11.56 10.64
C VAL A 90 9.14 10.12 10.83
N PRO A 91 9.73 9.39 11.80
CA PRO A 91 9.40 8.00 12.06
C PRO A 91 8.07 7.91 12.83
N SER A 92 6.97 7.95 12.11
CA SER A 92 5.61 7.92 12.63
C SER A 92 4.76 6.89 11.89
N ALA A 93 3.91 6.17 12.62
CA ALA A 93 2.91 5.26 12.05
C ALA A 93 1.89 5.96 11.14
N GLY A 94 1.86 7.30 11.15
CA GLY A 94 1.11 8.10 10.18
C GLY A 94 1.66 8.02 8.75
N GLY A 95 2.90 7.52 8.55
CA GLY A 95 3.47 7.33 7.22
C GLY A 95 3.48 8.60 6.39
N GLU A 96 2.99 8.52 5.16
CA GLU A 96 3.07 9.59 4.15
C GLU A 96 2.45 10.91 4.61
N TYR A 97 1.31 10.87 5.29
CA TYR A 97 0.66 12.11 5.69
C TYR A 97 1.44 12.84 6.82
N ALA A 98 2.03 12.06 7.72
CA ALA A 98 2.86 12.64 8.77
C ALA A 98 4.13 13.25 8.18
N MET A 99 4.81 12.53 7.28
CA MET A 99 6.00 13.00 6.57
C MET A 99 5.72 14.30 5.82
N ALA A 100 4.68 14.32 4.97
CA ALA A 100 4.32 15.50 4.18
C ALA A 100 3.84 16.65 5.07
N GLY A 101 3.10 16.35 6.13
CA GLY A 101 2.59 17.31 7.08
C GLY A 101 3.69 18.04 7.86
N HIS A 102 4.73 17.31 8.25
CA HIS A 102 5.87 17.89 9.01
C HIS A 102 6.89 18.62 8.14
N THR A 103 7.10 18.18 6.90
CA THR A 103 8.15 18.75 6.04
C THR A 103 7.66 19.92 5.18
N VAL A 104 6.41 19.88 4.73
CA VAL A 104 5.84 20.92 3.83
C VAL A 104 4.72 21.68 4.53
N GLY A 105 3.81 20.96 5.18
CA GLY A 105 2.70 21.56 5.90
C GLY A 105 1.45 20.68 5.95
N ARG A 106 0.57 21.02 6.88
CA ARG A 106 -0.61 20.22 7.23
C ARG A 106 -1.57 19.96 6.05
N PHE A 107 -1.68 20.90 5.09
CA PHE A 107 -2.51 20.72 3.90
C PHE A 107 -1.94 19.66 2.97
N THR A 108 -0.62 19.67 2.71
CA THR A 108 0.03 18.63 1.91
C THR A 108 -0.09 17.27 2.58
N GLY A 109 0.06 17.21 3.92
CA GLY A 109 -0.22 16.00 4.70
C GLY A 109 -1.65 15.49 4.51
N TRP A 110 -2.63 16.39 4.51
CA TRP A 110 -4.03 16.03 4.26
C TRP A 110 -4.25 15.47 2.86
N LEU A 111 -3.68 16.09 1.83
CA LEU A 111 -3.78 15.57 0.47
C LEU A 111 -3.11 14.19 0.33
N ALA A 112 -1.92 14.01 0.92
CA ALA A 112 -1.26 12.70 0.95
C ALA A 112 -2.12 11.64 1.67
N PHE A 113 -2.76 12.00 2.79
CA PHE A 113 -3.69 11.11 3.50
C PHE A 113 -4.87 10.68 2.62
N ILE A 114 -5.48 11.59 1.89
CA ILE A 114 -6.62 11.26 1.01
C ILE A 114 -6.20 10.33 -0.12
N GLN A 115 -5.03 10.53 -0.72
CA GLN A 115 -4.54 9.60 -1.75
C GLN A 115 -4.23 8.22 -1.13
N ALA A 116 -3.58 8.19 0.03
CA ALA A 116 -3.36 6.95 0.76
C ALA A 116 -4.67 6.26 1.15
N LEU A 117 -5.69 7.01 1.57
CA LEU A 117 -7.01 6.48 1.93
C LEU A 117 -7.72 5.85 0.73
N LEU A 118 -7.63 6.44 -0.47
CA LEU A 118 -8.15 5.84 -1.69
C LEU A 118 -7.48 4.49 -1.98
N VAL A 119 -6.16 4.43 -1.90
CA VAL A 119 -5.39 3.19 -2.05
C VAL A 119 -5.82 2.16 -1.01
N VAL A 120 -5.89 2.55 0.26
CA VAL A 120 -6.29 1.70 1.40
C VAL A 120 -7.69 1.08 1.22
N LEU A 121 -8.64 1.82 0.65
CA LEU A 121 -10.02 1.34 0.47
C LEU A 121 -10.22 0.54 -0.81
N ILE A 122 -9.48 0.85 -1.88
CA ILE A 122 -9.72 0.28 -3.21
C ILE A 122 -8.84 -0.95 -3.49
N VAL A 123 -7.61 -1.00 -2.99
CA VAL A 123 -6.68 -2.11 -3.30
C VAL A 123 -7.18 -3.48 -2.81
N PRO A 124 -7.67 -3.67 -1.57
CA PRO A 124 -8.14 -4.97 -1.12
C PRO A 124 -9.24 -5.57 -2.00
N PRO A 125 -10.34 -4.85 -2.37
CA PRO A 125 -11.35 -5.38 -3.27
C PRO A 125 -10.82 -5.66 -4.69
N VAL A 126 -9.92 -4.82 -5.24
CA VAL A 126 -9.29 -5.09 -6.54
C VAL A 126 -8.60 -6.46 -6.54
N ILE A 127 -7.83 -6.73 -5.49
CA ILE A 127 -7.14 -8.02 -5.35
C ILE A 127 -8.13 -9.16 -5.11
N ALA A 128 -9.12 -8.97 -4.24
CA ALA A 128 -10.12 -9.99 -3.91
C ALA A 128 -10.94 -10.44 -5.15
N LEU A 129 -11.21 -9.56 -6.10
CA LEU A 129 -11.91 -9.89 -7.35
C LEU A 129 -11.15 -10.93 -8.19
N GLY A 130 -9.82 -10.98 -8.12
CA GLY A 130 -9.01 -11.97 -8.82
C GLY A 130 -9.17 -13.40 -8.29
N THR A 131 -9.69 -13.61 -7.09
CA THR A 131 -9.82 -14.95 -6.48
C THR A 131 -10.66 -15.90 -7.34
N ALA A 132 -11.73 -15.42 -7.94
CA ALA A 132 -12.65 -16.26 -8.73
C ALA A 132 -11.96 -16.92 -9.93
N GLN A 133 -11.07 -16.20 -10.62
CA GLN A 133 -10.32 -16.72 -11.78
C GLN A 133 -9.45 -17.92 -11.39
N TYR A 134 -8.78 -17.84 -10.24
CA TYR A 134 -7.84 -18.87 -9.78
C TYR A 134 -8.52 -20.01 -9.02
N LEU A 135 -9.77 -19.84 -8.56
CA LEU A 135 -10.60 -20.94 -8.04
C LEU A 135 -11.43 -21.62 -9.13
N ALA A 136 -11.51 -21.08 -10.33
CA ALA A 136 -12.31 -21.61 -11.43
C ALA A 136 -12.06 -23.12 -11.75
N PRO A 137 -10.84 -23.69 -11.60
CA PRO A 137 -10.63 -25.12 -11.77
C PRO A 137 -11.41 -26.01 -10.80
N ILE A 138 -11.91 -25.46 -9.67
CA ILE A 138 -12.61 -26.20 -8.62
C ILE A 138 -14.06 -25.72 -8.48
N VAL A 139 -14.25 -24.39 -8.45
CA VAL A 139 -15.56 -23.76 -8.19
C VAL A 139 -15.76 -22.59 -9.13
N HIS A 140 -16.87 -22.57 -9.84
CA HIS A 140 -17.27 -21.46 -10.69
C HIS A 140 -18.23 -20.55 -9.92
N VAL A 141 -17.76 -19.37 -9.54
CA VAL A 141 -18.55 -18.33 -8.85
C VAL A 141 -18.33 -17.00 -9.57
N ASP A 142 -19.37 -16.19 -9.60
CA ASP A 142 -19.26 -14.82 -10.13
C ASP A 142 -18.12 -14.05 -9.42
N PRO A 143 -17.20 -13.40 -10.16
CA PRO A 143 -16.04 -12.70 -9.57
C PRO A 143 -16.42 -11.65 -8.51
N LYS A 144 -17.52 -10.94 -8.71
CA LYS A 144 -18.00 -9.91 -7.78
C LYS A 144 -18.46 -10.52 -6.46
N VAL A 145 -19.18 -11.64 -6.54
CA VAL A 145 -19.66 -12.36 -5.37
C VAL A 145 -18.50 -13.01 -4.63
N MET A 146 -17.57 -13.65 -5.35
CA MET A 146 -16.38 -14.25 -4.76
C MET A 146 -15.52 -13.17 -4.07
N GLY A 147 -15.26 -12.05 -4.73
CA GLY A 147 -14.52 -10.92 -4.16
C GLY A 147 -15.18 -10.40 -2.88
N ALA A 148 -16.50 -10.22 -2.88
CA ALA A 148 -17.24 -9.80 -1.69
C ALA A 148 -17.15 -10.83 -0.54
N ILE A 149 -17.22 -12.12 -0.82
CA ILE A 149 -17.04 -13.20 0.17
C ILE A 149 -15.62 -13.12 0.77
N VAL A 150 -14.59 -12.96 -0.06
CA VAL A 150 -13.20 -12.83 0.39
C VAL A 150 -13.03 -11.58 1.26
N MET A 151 -13.63 -10.45 0.87
CA MET A 151 -13.58 -9.22 1.67
C MET A 151 -14.28 -9.36 3.02
N ILE A 152 -15.42 -10.04 3.07
CA ILE A 152 -16.12 -10.33 4.33
C ILE A 152 -15.27 -11.26 5.21
N ALA A 153 -14.72 -12.33 4.64
CA ALA A 153 -13.83 -13.25 5.36
C ALA A 153 -12.58 -12.53 5.89
N ALA A 154 -11.94 -11.68 5.06
CA ALA A 154 -10.80 -10.86 5.45
C ALA A 154 -11.16 -9.89 6.58
N THR A 155 -12.36 -9.32 6.56
CA THR A 155 -12.85 -8.43 7.61
C THR A 155 -13.03 -9.18 8.93
N VAL A 156 -13.66 -10.36 8.89
CA VAL A 156 -13.83 -11.22 10.08
C VAL A 156 -12.46 -11.61 10.67
N MET A 157 -11.53 -12.04 9.81
CA MET A 157 -10.15 -12.36 10.24
C MET A 157 -9.42 -11.14 10.82
N GLY A 158 -9.65 -9.95 10.25
CA GLY A 158 -9.09 -8.70 10.78
C GLY A 158 -9.62 -8.30 12.16
N LEU A 159 -10.79 -8.78 12.55
CA LEU A 159 -11.35 -8.57 13.90
C LEU A 159 -10.73 -9.49 14.95
N LEU A 160 -10.07 -10.57 14.54
CA LEU A 160 -9.45 -11.58 15.41
C LEU A 160 -8.00 -11.21 15.78
N ASP A 161 -7.33 -12.08 16.55
CA ASP A 161 -5.98 -11.82 17.06
C ASP A 161 -4.92 -11.79 15.94
N LEU A 162 -4.13 -10.72 15.91
CA LEU A 162 -3.02 -10.49 14.98
C LEU A 162 -1.89 -11.53 15.07
N ARG A 163 -1.67 -12.19 16.22
CA ARG A 163 -0.58 -13.14 16.40
C ARG A 163 -0.79 -14.42 15.61
N ALA A 164 -2.02 -14.90 15.56
CA ALA A 164 -2.39 -16.04 14.73
C ALA A 164 -2.20 -15.73 13.23
N ASN A 165 -2.49 -14.49 12.82
CA ASN A 165 -2.37 -14.06 11.43
C ASN A 165 -0.92 -13.99 10.93
N ALA A 166 0.07 -13.66 11.76
CA ALA A 166 1.48 -13.51 11.33
C ALA A 166 2.10 -14.83 10.83
N TRP A 167 1.83 -15.96 11.48
CA TRP A 167 2.30 -17.28 11.02
C TRP A 167 1.63 -17.72 9.73
N ILE A 168 0.31 -17.53 9.65
CA ILE A 168 -0.48 -17.84 8.46
C ILE A 168 0.03 -17.01 7.27
N THR A 169 0.22 -15.72 7.47
CA THR A 169 0.77 -14.79 6.47
C THR A 169 2.15 -15.20 5.96
N GLY A 170 3.03 -15.66 6.86
CA GLY A 170 4.37 -16.14 6.49
C GLY A 170 4.32 -17.38 5.58
N ILE A 171 3.43 -18.35 5.88
CA ILE A 171 3.25 -19.54 5.05
C ILE A 171 2.73 -19.15 3.66
N PHE A 172 1.75 -18.25 3.58
CA PHE A 172 1.22 -17.81 2.30
C PHE A 172 2.22 -17.02 1.48
N LEU A 173 3.07 -16.20 2.08
CA LEU A 173 4.16 -15.52 1.37
C LEU A 173 5.12 -16.53 0.72
N VAL A 174 5.42 -17.63 1.38
CA VAL A 174 6.25 -18.71 0.80
C VAL A 174 5.53 -19.34 -0.39
N LEU A 175 4.23 -19.63 -0.27
CA LEU A 175 3.44 -20.18 -1.39
C LEU A 175 3.38 -19.21 -2.58
N GLU A 176 3.25 -17.91 -2.32
CA GLU A 176 3.31 -16.86 -3.35
C GLU A 176 4.62 -16.89 -4.14
N VAL A 177 5.75 -16.94 -3.43
CA VAL A 177 7.08 -16.97 -4.05
C VAL A 177 7.28 -18.27 -4.84
N ILE A 178 6.79 -19.40 -4.32
CA ILE A 178 6.85 -20.70 -5.04
C ILE A 178 6.03 -20.62 -6.33
N ALA A 179 4.78 -20.14 -6.28
CA ALA A 179 3.93 -20.01 -7.46
C ALA A 179 4.56 -19.10 -8.52
N ALA A 180 5.05 -17.90 -8.13
CA ALA A 180 5.72 -16.97 -9.01
C ALA A 180 7.00 -17.56 -9.63
N SER A 181 7.80 -18.28 -8.81
CA SER A 181 9.04 -18.93 -9.28
C SER A 181 8.74 -20.07 -10.27
N LEU A 182 7.70 -20.85 -10.00
CA LEU A 182 7.29 -21.94 -10.91
C LEU A 182 6.82 -21.39 -12.26
N VAL A 183 6.02 -20.32 -12.25
CA VAL A 183 5.59 -19.63 -13.49
C VAL A 183 6.81 -19.09 -14.25
N ALA A 184 7.79 -18.50 -13.56
CA ALA A 184 9.02 -18.01 -14.17
C ALA A 184 9.83 -19.15 -14.83
N VAL A 185 10.04 -20.25 -14.11
CA VAL A 185 10.80 -21.40 -14.63
C VAL A 185 10.10 -22.01 -15.84
N LEU A 186 8.78 -22.22 -15.78
CA LEU A 186 8.02 -22.78 -16.90
C LEU A 186 8.02 -21.84 -18.11
N GLY A 187 7.82 -20.54 -17.91
CA GLY A 187 7.83 -19.57 -19.00
C GLY A 187 9.19 -19.47 -19.70
N PHE A 188 10.30 -19.49 -18.95
CA PHE A 188 11.64 -19.52 -19.54
C PHE A 188 11.96 -20.86 -20.23
N ALA A 189 11.45 -21.98 -19.71
CA ALA A 189 11.62 -23.29 -20.36
C ALA A 189 10.89 -23.40 -21.70
N HIS A 190 9.81 -22.62 -21.89
CA HIS A 190 8.98 -22.59 -23.10
C HIS A 190 9.10 -21.29 -23.87
N THR A 191 10.30 -20.74 -23.98
CA THR A 191 10.53 -19.48 -24.68
C THR A 191 10.22 -19.62 -26.18
N HIS A 192 9.22 -18.87 -26.66
CA HIS A 192 8.80 -18.83 -28.07
C HIS A 192 9.17 -17.51 -28.76
N ARG A 193 9.54 -16.46 -27.99
CA ARG A 193 9.87 -15.14 -28.53
C ARG A 193 11.31 -14.75 -28.25
N SER A 194 11.88 -13.98 -29.17
CA SER A 194 13.18 -13.35 -28.97
C SER A 194 13.12 -12.29 -27.86
N ALA A 195 14.20 -12.13 -27.11
CA ALA A 195 14.33 -11.08 -26.09
C ALA A 195 14.19 -9.65 -26.68
N SER A 196 14.29 -9.48 -28.02
CA SER A 196 14.08 -8.20 -28.67
C SER A 196 12.70 -7.58 -28.42
N VAL A 197 11.65 -8.40 -28.16
CA VAL A 197 10.29 -7.93 -27.86
C VAL A 197 10.20 -7.17 -26.53
N LEU A 198 11.19 -7.30 -25.66
CA LEU A 198 11.27 -6.54 -24.40
C LEU A 198 11.69 -5.08 -24.63
N ILE A 199 12.40 -4.81 -25.76
CA ILE A 199 12.89 -3.48 -26.14
C ILE A 199 12.04 -2.90 -27.29
N HIS A 200 11.57 -3.77 -28.17
CA HIS A 200 10.64 -3.43 -29.26
C HIS A 200 9.27 -4.08 -28.98
N PRO A 201 8.46 -3.46 -28.11
CA PRO A 201 7.23 -4.06 -27.65
C PRO A 201 6.14 -4.08 -28.72
N GLU A 202 5.32 -5.14 -28.65
CA GLU A 202 4.32 -5.50 -29.62
C GLU A 202 2.95 -5.78 -28.96
N LEU A 203 1.88 -5.45 -29.67
CA LEU A 203 0.49 -5.72 -29.33
C LEU A 203 -0.18 -6.52 -30.47
N PRO A 204 -1.24 -7.30 -30.18
CA PRO A 204 -2.10 -7.83 -31.22
C PRO A 204 -2.69 -6.72 -32.08
N GLY A 205 -2.54 -6.82 -33.39
CA GLY A 205 -3.12 -5.86 -34.34
C GLY A 205 -4.60 -6.12 -34.59
N THR A 206 -5.38 -5.07 -34.90
CA THR A 206 -6.83 -5.12 -35.12
C THR A 206 -7.28 -6.03 -36.29
N HIS A 207 -6.36 -6.48 -37.13
CA HIS A 207 -6.63 -7.34 -38.29
C HIS A 207 -5.79 -8.63 -38.30
N GLY A 208 -5.43 -9.14 -37.11
CA GLY A 208 -4.69 -10.41 -36.99
C GLY A 208 -3.17 -10.28 -37.23
N GLY A 209 -2.62 -9.09 -37.21
CA GLY A 209 -1.19 -8.80 -37.32
C GLY A 209 -0.56 -8.38 -36.02
N VAL A 210 0.68 -7.89 -36.07
CA VAL A 210 1.41 -7.33 -34.93
C VAL A 210 1.49 -5.81 -35.10
N SER A 211 1.17 -5.08 -34.04
CA SER A 211 1.26 -3.63 -33.97
C SER A 211 2.34 -3.22 -32.95
N PRO A 212 3.24 -2.26 -33.32
CA PRO A 212 4.22 -1.77 -32.36
C PRO A 212 3.54 -0.96 -31.25
N VAL A 213 4.02 -1.13 -30.01
CA VAL A 213 3.56 -0.33 -28.87
C VAL A 213 4.26 1.03 -28.91
N THR A 214 3.46 2.10 -28.85
CA THR A 214 4.01 3.46 -28.89
C THR A 214 4.52 3.90 -27.50
N ALA A 215 5.42 4.88 -27.47
CA ALA A 215 5.88 5.47 -26.22
C ALA A 215 4.69 6.07 -25.42
N ALA A 216 3.70 6.66 -26.09
CA ALA A 216 2.49 7.17 -25.44
C ALA A 216 1.69 6.07 -24.74
N THR A 217 1.57 4.90 -25.38
CA THR A 217 0.90 3.72 -24.79
C THR A 217 1.65 3.22 -23.54
N ILE A 218 2.99 3.16 -23.60
CA ILE A 218 3.82 2.79 -22.42
C ILE A 218 3.60 3.79 -21.28
N ILE A 219 3.62 5.10 -21.57
CA ILE A 219 3.44 6.14 -20.57
C ILE A 219 2.04 6.08 -19.94
N ALA A 220 1.00 5.84 -20.74
CA ALA A 220 -0.35 5.64 -20.23
C ALA A 220 -0.42 4.43 -19.29
N GLY A 221 0.31 3.35 -19.57
CA GLY A 221 0.40 2.16 -18.72
C GLY A 221 1.25 2.33 -17.44
N LEU A 222 2.04 3.41 -17.32
CA LEU A 222 2.92 3.58 -16.15
C LEU A 222 2.16 3.71 -14.82
N ALA A 223 0.95 4.27 -14.80
CA ALA A 223 0.17 4.35 -13.57
C ALA A 223 -0.20 2.94 -13.06
N ALA A 224 -0.60 2.03 -13.95
CA ALA A 224 -0.84 0.63 -13.61
C ALA A 224 0.46 -0.06 -13.17
N ALA A 225 1.59 0.19 -13.86
CA ALA A 225 2.88 -0.37 -13.51
C ALA A 225 3.39 0.14 -12.14
N LEU A 226 3.15 1.41 -11.79
CA LEU A 226 3.42 1.96 -10.45
C LEU A 226 2.53 1.31 -9.39
N PHE A 227 1.26 1.03 -9.73
CA PHE A 227 0.36 0.30 -8.83
C PHE A 227 0.83 -1.15 -8.60
N ILE A 228 1.25 -1.86 -9.64
CA ILE A 228 1.78 -3.24 -9.55
C ILE A 228 2.99 -3.31 -8.59
N THR A 229 3.84 -2.29 -8.57
CA THR A 229 5.04 -2.22 -7.73
C THR A 229 4.81 -1.56 -6.37
N GLN A 230 3.59 -1.08 -6.08
CA GLN A 230 3.25 -0.39 -4.84
C GLN A 230 3.25 -1.37 -3.66
N GLY A 231 3.59 -0.88 -2.45
CA GLY A 231 3.56 -1.66 -1.20
C GLY A 231 4.88 -1.62 -0.43
N PHE A 232 6.03 -1.42 -1.08
CA PHE A 232 7.32 -1.27 -0.40
C PHE A 232 7.35 -0.08 0.58
N SER A 233 6.52 0.92 0.33
CA SER A 233 6.38 2.12 1.16
C SER A 233 5.75 1.82 2.53
N THR A 234 4.99 0.73 2.67
CA THR A 234 4.34 0.39 3.94
C THR A 234 5.33 0.10 5.08
N ALA A 235 6.61 -0.09 4.76
CA ALA A 235 7.71 -0.14 5.74
C ALA A 235 7.71 1.06 6.69
N VAL A 236 7.31 2.25 6.23
CA VAL A 236 7.33 3.46 7.07
C VAL A 236 6.28 3.44 8.16
N TYR A 237 5.16 2.71 7.98
CA TYR A 237 4.15 2.54 9.03
C TYR A 237 4.64 1.68 10.20
N LEU A 238 5.71 0.89 9.99
CA LEU A 238 6.35 0.07 11.02
C LEU A 238 7.49 0.82 11.73
N ALA A 239 7.77 2.07 11.36
CA ALA A 239 8.94 2.83 11.84
C ALA A 239 8.98 2.93 13.37
N GLU A 240 7.83 3.10 14.04
CA GLU A 240 7.72 3.16 15.50
C GLU A 240 8.08 1.83 16.20
N GLU A 241 7.92 0.69 15.50
CA GLU A 241 8.21 -0.65 16.01
C GLU A 241 9.62 -1.14 15.58
N MET A 242 10.32 -0.42 14.71
CA MET A 242 11.64 -0.79 14.19
C MET A 242 12.77 -0.45 15.17
N GLU A 243 13.72 -1.39 15.32
CA GLU A 243 14.98 -1.13 16.00
C GLU A 243 15.83 -0.16 15.17
N ARG A 244 16.34 0.94 15.80
CA ARG A 244 17.17 1.93 15.13
C ARG A 244 16.58 2.41 13.80
N PRO A 245 15.42 3.09 13.78
CA PRO A 245 14.63 3.43 12.58
C PRO A 245 15.46 4.08 11.48
N HIS A 246 16.42 4.96 11.84
CA HIS A 246 17.32 5.66 10.91
C HIS A 246 18.19 4.73 10.03
N ARG A 247 18.38 3.45 10.42
CA ARG A 247 19.10 2.45 9.63
C ARG A 247 18.19 1.36 9.09
N THR A 248 17.19 0.98 9.87
CA THR A 248 16.30 -0.15 9.54
C THR A 248 15.27 0.24 8.49
N VAL A 249 14.65 1.42 8.61
CA VAL A 249 13.63 1.88 7.63
C VAL A 249 14.19 1.94 6.20
N PRO A 250 15.32 2.63 5.90
CA PRO A 250 15.84 2.68 4.54
C PRO A 250 16.17 1.31 3.96
N ARG A 251 16.76 0.44 4.77
CA ARG A 251 17.11 -0.92 4.34
C ARG A 251 15.86 -1.75 4.06
N THR A 252 14.86 -1.68 4.92
CA THR A 252 13.58 -2.37 4.73
C THR A 252 12.88 -1.91 3.46
N VAL A 253 12.75 -0.60 3.23
CA VAL A 253 12.14 -0.04 2.02
C VAL A 253 12.87 -0.53 0.75
N LEU A 254 14.21 -0.44 0.72
CA LEU A 254 14.99 -0.82 -0.46
C LEU A 254 15.01 -2.34 -0.69
N TRP A 255 15.15 -3.15 0.36
CA TRP A 255 15.08 -4.60 0.23
C TRP A 255 13.70 -5.09 -0.21
N THR A 256 12.63 -4.50 0.33
CA THR A 256 11.25 -4.85 -0.08
C THR A 256 11.01 -4.48 -1.54
N LEU A 257 11.45 -3.29 -1.98
CA LEU A 257 11.35 -2.89 -3.38
C LEU A 257 12.14 -3.86 -4.27
N GLY A 258 13.39 -4.17 -3.93
CA GLY A 258 14.25 -5.03 -4.73
C GLY A 258 13.70 -6.46 -4.87
N ILE A 259 13.35 -7.09 -3.74
CA ILE A 259 12.82 -8.46 -3.72
C ILE A 259 11.43 -8.49 -4.38
N GLY A 260 10.53 -7.58 -4.01
CA GLY A 260 9.18 -7.53 -4.57
C GLY A 260 9.19 -7.28 -6.07
N SER A 261 10.02 -6.36 -6.54
CA SER A 261 10.20 -6.10 -7.98
C SER A 261 10.75 -7.32 -8.72
N ALA A 262 11.69 -8.06 -8.14
CA ALA A 262 12.23 -9.27 -8.76
C ALA A 262 11.18 -10.38 -8.86
N VAL A 263 10.39 -10.59 -7.79
CA VAL A 263 9.32 -11.60 -7.75
C VAL A 263 8.20 -11.29 -8.75
N ILE A 264 8.01 -10.03 -9.12
CA ILE A 264 7.01 -9.62 -10.13
C ILE A 264 7.64 -9.61 -11.53
N LEU A 265 8.77 -8.94 -11.73
CA LEU A 265 9.34 -8.68 -13.05
C LEU A 265 9.87 -9.95 -13.73
N ILE A 266 10.52 -10.85 -12.96
CA ILE A 266 11.08 -12.09 -13.51
C ILE A 266 10.00 -12.98 -14.14
N PRO A 267 8.88 -13.29 -13.45
CA PRO A 267 7.76 -14.00 -14.08
C PRO A 267 7.11 -13.24 -15.23
N VAL A 268 6.98 -11.91 -15.16
CA VAL A 268 6.42 -11.11 -16.27
C VAL A 268 7.26 -11.25 -17.53
N ILE A 269 8.60 -11.18 -17.41
CA ILE A 269 9.51 -11.43 -18.54
C ILE A 269 9.34 -12.87 -19.05
N ALA A 270 9.29 -13.86 -18.15
CA ALA A 270 9.12 -15.26 -18.50
C ALA A 270 7.81 -15.52 -19.25
N ILE A 271 6.69 -14.96 -18.76
CA ILE A 271 5.36 -15.05 -19.42
C ILE A 271 5.42 -14.36 -20.77
N THR A 272 6.02 -13.16 -20.86
CA THR A 272 6.15 -12.41 -22.11
C THR A 272 6.89 -13.22 -23.20
N LEU A 273 7.96 -13.91 -22.81
CA LEU A 273 8.76 -14.71 -23.73
C LEU A 273 8.15 -16.09 -24.02
N GLY A 274 7.44 -16.67 -23.04
CA GLY A 274 6.91 -18.03 -23.11
C GLY A 274 5.51 -18.15 -23.66
N ALA A 275 4.71 -17.09 -23.72
CA ALA A 275 3.34 -17.16 -24.25
C ALA A 275 3.35 -17.59 -25.74
N ASN A 276 2.47 -18.54 -26.13
CA ASN A 276 2.44 -19.13 -27.47
C ASN A 276 2.06 -18.11 -28.53
N SER A 277 1.13 -17.20 -28.24
CA SER A 277 0.69 -16.12 -29.12
C SER A 277 0.60 -14.78 -28.41
N LEU A 278 0.51 -13.67 -29.17
CA LEU A 278 0.23 -12.35 -28.59
C LEU A 278 -1.19 -12.26 -28.05
N ASP A 279 -2.13 -13.00 -28.65
CA ASP A 279 -3.52 -13.07 -28.20
C ASP A 279 -3.63 -13.79 -26.86
N ASP A 280 -2.88 -14.89 -26.66
CA ASP A 280 -2.80 -15.57 -25.35
C ASP A 280 -2.23 -14.62 -24.28
N LEU A 281 -1.17 -13.87 -24.62
CA LEU A 281 -0.57 -12.91 -23.72
C LEU A 281 -1.56 -11.80 -23.36
N ALA A 282 -2.23 -11.22 -24.36
CA ALA A 282 -3.24 -10.17 -24.16
C ALA A 282 -4.49 -10.68 -23.44
N GLY A 283 -4.83 -11.97 -23.60
CA GLY A 283 -5.89 -12.63 -22.84
C GLY A 283 -5.62 -12.72 -21.34
N GLY A 284 -4.34 -12.69 -20.93
CA GLY A 284 -3.93 -12.59 -19.52
C GLY A 284 -4.25 -13.80 -18.67
N ASP A 285 -4.64 -14.94 -19.24
CA ASP A 285 -4.93 -16.16 -18.48
C ASP A 285 -3.63 -16.95 -18.20
N ILE A 286 -2.92 -16.50 -17.14
CA ILE A 286 -1.67 -17.13 -16.71
C ILE A 286 -1.87 -18.58 -16.29
N SER A 287 -3.03 -18.94 -15.72
CA SER A 287 -3.33 -20.31 -15.31
C SER A 287 -3.41 -21.26 -16.51
N SER A 288 -4.07 -20.83 -17.59
CA SER A 288 -4.13 -21.56 -18.86
C SER A 288 -2.74 -21.73 -19.47
N MET A 289 -1.92 -20.66 -19.50
CA MET A 289 -0.53 -20.73 -19.99
C MET A 289 0.32 -21.75 -19.22
N VAL A 290 0.23 -21.75 -17.87
CA VAL A 290 0.94 -22.73 -17.01
C VAL A 290 0.49 -24.15 -17.33
N THR A 291 -0.80 -24.37 -17.55
CA THR A 291 -1.34 -25.68 -17.93
C THR A 291 -0.80 -26.12 -19.29
N GLN A 292 -0.69 -25.23 -20.26
CA GLN A 292 -0.11 -25.50 -21.58
C GLN A 292 1.38 -25.82 -21.50
N TRP A 293 2.14 -25.15 -20.63
CA TRP A 293 3.58 -25.37 -20.45
C TRP A 293 3.91 -26.63 -19.62
N SER A 294 2.94 -27.22 -18.95
CA SER A 294 3.18 -28.38 -18.09
C SER A 294 2.07 -29.43 -18.23
N ASN A 295 1.11 -29.42 -17.32
CA ASN A 295 -0.06 -30.26 -17.31
C ASN A 295 -1.15 -29.68 -16.39
N SER A 296 -2.36 -30.26 -16.45
CA SER A 296 -3.51 -29.82 -15.68
C SER A 296 -3.27 -29.84 -14.15
N ALA A 297 -2.53 -30.83 -13.63
CA ALA A 297 -2.28 -30.93 -12.19
C ALA A 297 -1.40 -29.77 -11.68
N VAL A 298 -0.35 -29.43 -12.43
CA VAL A 298 0.51 -28.29 -12.11
C VAL A 298 -0.26 -26.97 -12.24
N GLY A 299 -1.06 -26.81 -13.31
CA GLY A 299 -1.90 -25.63 -13.48
C GLY A 299 -2.87 -25.43 -12.32
N THR A 300 -3.56 -26.51 -11.89
CA THR A 300 -4.47 -26.47 -10.74
C THR A 300 -3.73 -26.15 -9.43
N PHE A 301 -2.56 -26.75 -9.20
CA PHE A 301 -1.75 -26.48 -8.02
C PHE A 301 -1.33 -25.01 -7.95
N VAL A 302 -0.81 -24.45 -9.05
CA VAL A 302 -0.43 -23.03 -9.13
C VAL A 302 -1.64 -22.14 -8.90
N SER A 303 -2.78 -22.43 -9.54
CA SER A 303 -4.01 -21.66 -9.35
C SER A 303 -4.48 -21.66 -7.89
N LEU A 304 -4.40 -22.78 -7.20
CA LEU A 304 -4.73 -22.86 -5.77
C LEU A 304 -3.78 -22.04 -4.91
N CYS A 305 -2.48 -22.15 -5.14
CA CYS A 305 -1.49 -21.33 -4.43
C CYS A 305 -1.78 -19.83 -4.60
N ILE A 306 -2.12 -19.42 -5.83
CA ILE A 306 -2.46 -18.02 -6.14
C ILE A 306 -3.76 -17.60 -5.43
N ALA A 307 -4.82 -18.42 -5.49
CA ALA A 307 -6.08 -18.11 -4.81
C ALA A 307 -5.89 -17.92 -3.29
N LEU A 308 -5.12 -18.80 -2.66
CA LEU A 308 -4.80 -18.71 -1.24
C LEU A 308 -3.97 -17.46 -0.93
N ALA A 309 -3.01 -17.13 -1.79
CA ALA A 309 -2.20 -15.93 -1.70
C ALA A 309 -3.05 -14.66 -1.77
N ILE A 310 -4.00 -14.59 -2.70
CA ILE A 310 -4.94 -13.46 -2.85
C ILE A 310 -5.80 -13.31 -1.59
N ILE A 311 -6.34 -14.39 -1.06
CA ILE A 311 -7.15 -14.36 0.17
C ILE A 311 -6.32 -13.83 1.34
N ASN A 312 -5.09 -14.33 1.51
CA ASN A 312 -4.17 -13.85 2.53
C ASN A 312 -3.84 -12.36 2.36
N ALA A 313 -3.58 -11.93 1.12
CA ALA A 313 -3.32 -10.54 0.79
C ALA A 313 -4.48 -9.63 1.24
N ALA A 314 -5.71 -10.01 0.94
CA ALA A 314 -6.90 -9.27 1.37
C ALA A 314 -6.99 -9.17 2.90
N ILE A 315 -6.69 -10.26 3.63
CA ILE A 315 -6.67 -10.29 5.10
C ILE A 315 -5.63 -9.29 5.64
N VAL A 316 -4.38 -9.39 5.17
CA VAL A 316 -3.27 -8.54 5.64
C VAL A 316 -3.57 -7.08 5.36
N MET A 317 -4.08 -6.77 4.16
CA MET A 317 -4.44 -5.40 3.79
C MET A 317 -5.58 -4.83 4.63
N VAL A 318 -6.63 -5.59 4.92
CA VAL A 318 -7.72 -5.13 5.80
C VAL A 318 -7.19 -4.80 7.19
N ILE A 319 -6.34 -5.67 7.75
CA ILE A 319 -5.71 -5.46 9.06
C ILE A 319 -4.85 -4.19 9.07
N GLN A 320 -3.99 -4.02 8.08
CA GLN A 320 -3.07 -2.89 8.00
C GLN A 320 -3.82 -1.57 7.74
N ASN A 321 -4.75 -1.61 6.81
CA ASN A 321 -5.52 -0.44 6.39
C ASN A 321 -6.44 0.09 7.50
N SER A 322 -6.94 -0.78 8.37
CA SER A 322 -7.70 -0.38 9.56
C SER A 322 -6.87 0.49 10.52
N ARG A 323 -5.55 0.26 10.58
CA ARG A 323 -4.62 1.06 11.40
C ARG A 323 -4.41 2.46 10.86
N VAL A 324 -4.46 2.64 9.53
CA VAL A 324 -4.38 3.97 8.90
C VAL A 324 -5.59 4.82 9.28
N LEU A 325 -6.80 4.24 9.27
CA LEU A 325 -8.01 4.91 9.74
C LEU A 325 -7.94 5.21 11.24
N TYR A 326 -7.49 4.25 12.06
CA TYR A 326 -7.29 4.45 13.49
C TYR A 326 -6.31 5.60 13.76
N ALA A 327 -5.16 5.64 13.08
CA ALA A 327 -4.16 6.69 13.24
C ALA A 327 -4.72 8.07 12.85
N SER A 328 -5.46 8.16 11.74
CA SER A 328 -6.10 9.41 11.32
C SER A 328 -7.11 9.93 12.33
N ALA A 329 -7.86 9.03 13.01
CA ALA A 329 -8.81 9.40 14.04
C ALA A 329 -8.12 9.81 15.35
N ARG A 330 -7.00 9.15 15.72
CA ARG A 330 -6.12 9.57 16.82
C ARG A 330 -5.62 11.00 16.58
N ASP A 331 -5.25 11.31 15.36
CA ASP A 331 -4.79 12.64 14.95
C ASP A 331 -5.95 13.63 14.69
N LYS A 332 -7.19 13.27 15.07
CA LYS A 332 -8.40 14.11 15.02
C LYS A 332 -8.74 14.63 13.61
N ALA A 333 -8.60 13.76 12.60
CA ALA A 333 -8.94 14.07 11.22
C ALA A 333 -10.45 14.24 10.99
N TRP A 334 -11.28 13.58 11.80
CA TRP A 334 -12.72 13.44 11.60
C TRP A 334 -13.53 14.20 12.66
N PRO A 335 -14.87 14.34 12.50
CA PRO A 335 -15.74 14.79 13.58
C PRO A 335 -15.60 13.92 14.83
N GLU A 336 -15.77 14.52 16.00
CA GLU A 336 -15.50 13.87 17.29
C GLU A 336 -16.19 12.50 17.46
N PRO A 337 -17.49 12.29 17.06
CA PRO A 337 -18.10 10.97 17.13
C PRO A 337 -17.40 9.92 16.28
N VAL A 338 -16.89 10.31 15.09
CA VAL A 338 -16.18 9.42 14.16
C VAL A 338 -14.78 9.12 14.71
N ASN A 339 -14.07 10.11 15.26
CA ASN A 339 -12.79 9.90 15.91
C ASN A 339 -12.90 8.88 17.05
N ARG A 340 -13.91 9.02 17.94
CA ARG A 340 -14.16 8.06 19.02
C ARG A 340 -14.49 6.67 18.49
N ALA A 341 -15.26 6.57 17.41
CA ALA A 341 -15.62 5.30 16.82
C ALA A 341 -14.35 4.60 16.24
N PHE A 342 -13.57 5.28 15.42
CA PHE A 342 -12.39 4.69 14.78
C PHE A 342 -11.24 4.40 15.76
N THR A 343 -11.15 5.12 16.89
CA THR A 343 -10.16 4.83 17.96
C THR A 343 -10.64 3.78 18.95
N SER A 344 -11.85 3.23 18.79
CA SER A 344 -12.35 2.18 19.68
C SER A 344 -11.65 0.85 19.45
N LEU A 345 -11.10 0.26 20.51
CA LEU A 345 -10.43 -1.03 20.47
C LEU A 345 -11.35 -2.13 21.03
N SER A 346 -11.28 -3.31 20.43
CA SER A 346 -11.94 -4.50 20.94
C SER A 346 -11.37 -4.90 22.31
N LYS A 347 -12.23 -5.09 23.31
CA LYS A 347 -11.82 -5.49 24.68
C LYS A 347 -11.12 -6.86 24.70
N ARG A 348 -11.43 -7.75 23.76
CA ARG A 348 -10.90 -9.13 23.71
C ARG A 348 -9.60 -9.23 22.92
N TYR A 349 -9.51 -8.53 21.79
CA TYR A 349 -8.41 -8.69 20.82
C TYR A 349 -7.51 -7.45 20.68
N GLY A 350 -7.89 -6.31 21.26
CA GLY A 350 -7.13 -5.06 21.13
C GLY A 350 -7.11 -4.48 19.72
N SER A 351 -7.88 -5.04 18.78
CA SER A 351 -7.94 -4.59 17.39
C SER A 351 -8.90 -3.39 17.23
N PRO A 352 -8.65 -2.46 16.28
CA PRO A 352 -9.53 -1.32 15.99
C PRO A 352 -10.74 -1.79 15.17
N TRP A 353 -11.72 -2.40 15.84
CA TRP A 353 -12.81 -3.14 15.20
C TRP A 353 -13.71 -2.28 14.30
N ILE A 354 -14.02 -1.03 14.68
CA ILE A 354 -14.83 -0.14 13.82
C ILE A 354 -14.02 0.29 12.58
N SER A 355 -12.74 0.61 12.75
CA SER A 355 -11.87 0.90 11.62
C SER A 355 -11.71 -0.29 10.68
N THR A 356 -11.68 -1.52 11.21
CA THR A 356 -11.66 -2.75 10.41
C THR A 356 -12.95 -2.91 9.60
N LEU A 357 -14.11 -2.69 10.21
CA LEU A 357 -15.40 -2.68 9.50
C LEU A 357 -15.48 -1.56 8.46
N ALA A 358 -14.93 -0.39 8.75
CA ALA A 358 -14.93 0.76 7.84
C ALA A 358 -14.03 0.56 6.60
N VAL A 359 -13.08 -0.37 6.65
CA VAL A 359 -12.31 -0.82 5.47
C VAL A 359 -13.03 -1.98 4.79
N GLY A 360 -13.44 -2.98 5.54
CA GLY A 360 -13.92 -4.25 4.98
C GLY A 360 -15.31 -4.17 4.35
N VAL A 361 -16.25 -3.47 4.99
CA VAL A 361 -17.63 -3.37 4.46
C VAL A 361 -17.69 -2.55 3.18
N PRO A 362 -17.12 -1.33 3.10
CA PRO A 362 -17.03 -0.63 1.82
C PRO A 362 -16.23 -1.42 0.78
N GLY A 363 -15.16 -2.12 1.17
CA GLY A 363 -14.40 -3.00 0.27
C GLY A 363 -15.26 -4.09 -0.35
N ALA A 364 -16.13 -4.76 0.43
CA ALA A 364 -17.06 -5.75 -0.10
C ALA A 364 -18.06 -5.14 -1.09
N VAL A 365 -18.53 -3.92 -0.85
CA VAL A 365 -19.41 -3.19 -1.78
C VAL A 365 -18.66 -2.79 -3.06
N LEU A 366 -17.39 -2.36 -2.94
CA LEU A 366 -16.56 -2.00 -4.09
C LEU A 366 -16.27 -3.17 -5.03
N CYS A 367 -16.36 -4.42 -4.58
CA CYS A 367 -16.27 -5.59 -5.46
C CYS A 367 -17.34 -5.62 -6.56
N PHE A 368 -18.44 -4.86 -6.42
CA PHE A 368 -19.47 -4.75 -7.45
C PHE A 368 -19.20 -3.64 -8.49
N VAL A 369 -18.16 -2.84 -8.28
CA VAL A 369 -17.67 -1.84 -9.24
C VAL A 369 -16.76 -2.53 -10.27
N ASN A 370 -16.65 -1.93 -11.47
CA ASN A 370 -15.78 -2.44 -12.52
C ASN A 370 -14.31 -2.43 -12.09
N LEU A 371 -13.61 -3.55 -12.28
CA LEU A 371 -12.21 -3.75 -11.89
C LEU A 371 -11.27 -2.73 -12.57
N ASP A 372 -11.48 -2.45 -13.87
CA ASP A 372 -10.63 -1.51 -14.61
C ASP A 372 -10.74 -0.10 -14.05
N THR A 373 -11.97 0.31 -13.67
CA THR A 373 -12.20 1.62 -13.03
C THR A 373 -11.49 1.72 -11.68
N LEU A 374 -11.62 0.69 -10.84
CA LEU A 374 -10.96 0.64 -9.54
C LEU A 374 -9.44 0.69 -9.69
N SER A 375 -8.89 -0.12 -10.61
CA SER A 375 -7.45 -0.18 -10.88
C SER A 375 -6.91 1.15 -11.42
N ALA A 376 -7.64 1.79 -12.34
CA ALA A 376 -7.25 3.08 -12.90
C ALA A 376 -7.25 4.20 -11.84
N VAL A 377 -8.30 4.27 -11.00
CA VAL A 377 -8.37 5.24 -9.88
C VAL A 377 -7.23 5.00 -8.90
N THR A 378 -6.93 3.74 -8.58
CA THR A 378 -5.80 3.40 -7.70
C THR A 378 -4.47 3.82 -8.30
N GLY A 379 -4.23 3.56 -9.59
CA GLY A 379 -3.00 3.96 -10.28
C GLY A 379 -2.77 5.48 -10.24
N VAL A 380 -3.82 6.27 -10.48
CA VAL A 380 -3.75 7.74 -10.36
C VAL A 380 -3.47 8.17 -8.91
N SER A 381 -4.14 7.54 -7.94
CA SER A 381 -3.95 7.87 -6.51
C SER A 381 -2.53 7.54 -6.05
N VAL A 382 -1.95 6.41 -6.48
CA VAL A 382 -0.55 6.05 -6.20
C VAL A 382 0.42 7.07 -6.80
N ALA A 383 0.20 7.48 -8.04
CA ALA A 383 1.03 8.48 -8.69
C ALA A 383 0.98 9.84 -7.96
N LEU A 384 -0.20 10.28 -7.54
CA LEU A 384 -0.38 11.51 -6.77
C LEU A 384 0.24 11.39 -5.37
N LEU A 385 0.09 10.25 -4.69
CA LEU A 385 0.71 9.99 -3.40
C LEU A 385 2.23 10.07 -3.48
N TYR A 386 2.84 9.43 -4.48
CA TYR A 386 4.28 9.51 -4.73
C TYR A 386 4.72 10.94 -5.08
N GLY A 387 3.88 11.69 -5.78
CA GLY A 387 4.08 13.13 -6.03
C GLY A 387 4.12 13.92 -4.72
N CYS A 388 3.19 13.69 -3.80
CA CYS A 388 3.20 14.33 -2.47
C CYS A 388 4.47 13.97 -1.68
N VAL A 389 4.92 12.72 -1.73
CA VAL A 389 6.16 12.26 -1.08
C VAL A 389 7.40 12.93 -1.70
N ALA A 390 7.44 13.07 -3.02
CA ALA A 390 8.53 13.77 -3.70
C ALA A 390 8.58 15.28 -3.32
N VAL A 391 7.42 15.93 -3.21
CA VAL A 391 7.31 17.32 -2.71
C VAL A 391 7.77 17.39 -1.24
N ALA A 392 7.38 16.43 -0.41
CA ALA A 392 7.82 16.32 0.98
C ALA A 392 9.35 16.18 1.10
N ALA A 393 9.97 15.37 0.22
CA ALA A 393 11.43 15.19 0.17
C ALA A 393 12.18 16.48 -0.22
N LEU A 394 11.58 17.34 -1.04
CA LEU A 394 12.14 18.69 -1.29
C LEU A 394 12.06 19.57 -0.06
N GLY A 395 11.01 19.44 0.75
CA GLY A 395 10.83 20.15 2.03
C GLY A 395 11.76 19.66 3.13
N ALA A 396 12.16 18.38 3.10
CA ALA A 396 12.92 17.70 4.15
C ALA A 396 14.30 18.33 4.47
N ARG A 397 14.89 19.07 3.53
CA ARG A 397 16.19 19.75 3.72
C ARG A 397 16.05 21.25 3.90
N ARG A 398 14.86 21.75 4.26
CA ARG A 398 14.59 23.17 4.51
C ARG A 398 14.22 23.41 5.98
N GLY A 399 14.40 24.64 6.44
CA GLY A 399 14.01 25.06 7.79
C GLY A 399 14.69 24.25 8.90
N LYS A 400 13.93 23.83 9.90
CA LYS A 400 14.38 23.11 11.08
C LYS A 400 14.97 21.72 10.81
N HIS A 401 14.64 21.12 9.68
CA HIS A 401 15.10 19.76 9.32
C HIS A 401 16.44 19.73 8.57
N LYS A 402 17.03 20.92 8.27
CA LYS A 402 18.27 21.04 7.47
C LYS A 402 19.43 20.23 8.04
N ASN A 403 19.58 20.22 9.36
CA ASN A 403 20.71 19.60 10.06
C ASN A 403 20.37 18.27 10.75
N ALA A 404 19.15 17.73 10.55
CA ALA A 404 18.74 16.48 11.18
C ALA A 404 19.63 15.30 10.77
N LYS A 405 19.95 14.42 11.73
CA LYS A 405 20.73 13.19 11.53
C LYS A 405 19.87 12.06 10.94
N ALA A 406 19.31 12.29 9.77
CA ALA A 406 18.50 11.31 9.03
C ALA A 406 19.29 10.71 7.87
N TYR A 407 18.79 9.61 7.31
CA TYR A 407 19.28 9.10 6.02
C TYR A 407 19.16 10.19 4.97
N ARG A 408 20.18 10.38 4.15
CA ARG A 408 20.20 11.38 3.09
C ARG A 408 20.14 10.69 1.72
N MET A 409 19.05 10.93 0.99
CA MET A 409 18.91 10.40 -0.36
C MET A 409 20.00 10.93 -1.30
N PRO A 410 20.49 10.10 -2.23
CA PRO A 410 21.42 10.56 -3.26
C PRO A 410 20.71 11.49 -4.27
N LEU A 411 21.54 12.26 -5.03
CA LEU A 411 21.07 13.10 -6.15
C LEU A 411 19.92 14.07 -5.79
N TRP A 412 19.82 14.49 -4.54
CA TRP A 412 18.92 15.58 -4.16
C TRP A 412 19.43 16.93 -4.71
N PRO A 413 18.61 17.84 -5.26
CA PRO A 413 17.14 17.79 -5.40
C PRO A 413 16.66 17.20 -6.73
N TYR A 414 17.54 16.69 -7.58
CA TYR A 414 17.21 16.29 -8.95
C TYR A 414 16.21 15.15 -9.01
N VAL A 415 16.37 14.12 -8.17
CA VAL A 415 15.47 12.95 -8.15
C VAL A 415 14.04 13.36 -7.78
N PRO A 416 13.74 14.07 -6.68
CA PRO A 416 12.38 14.50 -6.39
C PRO A 416 11.77 15.39 -7.48
N ILE A 417 12.55 16.29 -8.07
CA ILE A 417 12.08 17.16 -9.17
C ILE A 417 11.71 16.32 -10.39
N ALA A 418 12.59 15.42 -10.81
CA ALA A 418 12.33 14.52 -11.93
C ALA A 418 11.09 13.64 -11.68
N LEU A 419 10.94 13.10 -10.48
CA LEU A 419 9.77 12.33 -10.09
C LEU A 419 8.48 13.15 -10.21
N ILE A 420 8.45 14.37 -9.70
CA ILE A 420 7.27 15.25 -9.80
C ILE A 420 6.91 15.49 -11.27
N LEU A 421 7.88 15.83 -12.12
CA LEU A 421 7.63 16.08 -13.55
C LEU A 421 7.08 14.84 -14.27
N VAL A 422 7.70 13.68 -14.04
CA VAL A 422 7.25 12.42 -14.66
C VAL A 422 5.88 12.01 -14.14
N LEU A 423 5.64 12.06 -12.83
CA LEU A 423 4.36 11.65 -12.24
C LEU A 423 3.21 12.57 -12.66
N VAL A 424 3.45 13.89 -12.73
CA VAL A 424 2.46 14.84 -13.28
C VAL A 424 2.14 14.48 -14.73
N TYR A 425 3.16 14.20 -15.56
CA TYR A 425 2.94 13.80 -16.95
C TYR A 425 2.17 12.47 -17.04
N VAL A 426 2.53 11.46 -16.25
CA VAL A 426 1.79 10.18 -16.17
C VAL A 426 0.32 10.39 -15.81
N VAL A 427 0.02 11.25 -14.84
CA VAL A 427 -1.36 11.58 -14.46
C VAL A 427 -2.13 12.21 -15.63
N THR A 428 -1.52 13.12 -16.40
CA THR A 428 -2.20 13.75 -17.56
C THR A 428 -2.56 12.76 -18.67
N GLN A 429 -1.94 11.59 -18.73
CA GLN A 429 -2.20 10.55 -19.74
C GLN A 429 -3.28 9.56 -19.31
N GLN A 430 -3.86 9.73 -18.12
CA GLN A 430 -4.85 8.78 -17.58
C GLN A 430 -6.26 9.03 -18.16
N THR A 431 -7.11 8.01 -18.05
CA THR A 431 -8.48 8.08 -18.54
C THR A 431 -9.27 9.20 -17.84
N THR A 432 -10.13 9.88 -18.59
CA THR A 432 -10.99 10.94 -18.05
C THR A 432 -11.79 10.46 -16.84
N THR A 433 -12.28 9.24 -16.87
CA THR A 433 -13.03 8.62 -15.77
C THR A 433 -12.20 8.56 -14.49
N ALA A 434 -10.96 8.04 -14.55
CA ALA A 434 -10.07 7.97 -13.40
C ALA A 434 -9.72 9.36 -12.85
N LEU A 435 -9.47 10.32 -13.74
CA LEU A 435 -9.18 11.70 -13.36
C LEU A 435 -10.38 12.39 -12.70
N LEU A 436 -11.59 12.18 -13.20
CA LEU A 436 -12.80 12.75 -12.62
C LEU A 436 -13.08 12.19 -11.23
N TYR A 437 -12.97 10.87 -11.01
CA TYR A 437 -13.18 10.28 -9.69
C TYR A 437 -12.10 10.74 -8.71
N THR A 438 -10.81 10.58 -9.05
CA THR A 438 -9.72 10.96 -8.15
C THR A 438 -9.71 12.48 -7.91
N GLY A 439 -9.90 13.27 -8.96
CA GLY A 439 -9.97 14.73 -8.87
C GLY A 439 -11.17 15.22 -8.06
N GLY A 440 -12.35 14.63 -8.26
CA GLY A 440 -13.56 14.95 -7.50
C GLY A 440 -13.41 14.65 -6.01
N ILE A 441 -12.85 13.49 -5.66
CA ILE A 441 -12.57 13.12 -4.26
C ILE A 441 -11.52 14.06 -3.66
N THR A 442 -10.46 14.37 -4.41
CA THR A 442 -9.42 15.29 -3.95
C THR A 442 -9.97 16.71 -3.76
N ALA A 443 -10.84 17.18 -4.64
CA ALA A 443 -11.52 18.48 -4.50
C ALA A 443 -12.44 18.50 -3.28
N ALA A 444 -13.24 17.46 -3.06
CA ALA A 444 -14.08 17.32 -1.87
C ALA A 444 -13.24 17.32 -0.58
N ALA A 445 -12.11 16.63 -0.59
CA ALA A 445 -11.17 16.63 0.52
C ALA A 445 -10.53 18.01 0.77
N ALA A 446 -10.21 18.75 -0.29
CA ALA A 446 -9.73 20.13 -0.18
C ALA A 446 -10.81 21.06 0.41
N LEU A 447 -12.07 20.91 0.02
CA LEU A 447 -13.19 21.64 0.63
C LEU A 447 -13.35 21.28 2.11
N TYR A 448 -13.27 19.97 2.46
CA TYR A 448 -13.29 19.52 3.85
C TYR A 448 -12.15 20.14 4.66
N TRP A 449 -10.94 20.21 4.08
CA TRP A 449 -9.81 20.92 4.69
C TRP A 449 -10.14 22.38 4.98
N VAL A 450 -10.62 23.13 3.98
CA VAL A 450 -10.89 24.55 4.10
C VAL A 450 -11.96 24.86 5.14
N PHE A 451 -13.07 24.11 5.12
CA PHE A 451 -14.23 24.39 5.97
C PHE A 451 -14.17 23.72 7.35
N TYR A 452 -13.48 22.56 7.47
CA TYR A 452 -13.49 21.82 8.71
C TYR A 452 -12.13 21.78 9.44
N LEU A 453 -11.04 21.41 8.76
CA LEU A 453 -9.76 21.21 9.42
C LEU A 453 -8.97 22.50 9.67
N ARG A 454 -8.93 23.40 8.67
CA ARG A 454 -8.18 24.66 8.73
C ARG A 454 -8.64 25.62 9.82
N PRO A 455 -9.96 25.79 10.11
CA PRO A 455 -10.43 26.79 11.07
C PRO A 455 -10.03 26.50 12.53
N ARG A 456 -9.72 25.25 12.87
CA ARG A 456 -9.36 24.84 14.24
C ARG A 456 -8.07 24.03 14.27
N PRO A 457 -6.91 24.62 13.97
CA PRO A 457 -5.65 23.90 13.83
C PRO A 457 -5.12 23.29 15.13
N GLU A 458 -5.50 23.84 16.28
CA GLU A 458 -5.08 23.36 17.60
C GLU A 458 -5.84 22.11 18.09
N THR A 459 -7.02 21.87 17.54
CA THR A 459 -7.90 20.78 18.00
C THR A 459 -8.20 19.72 16.92
N ARG A 460 -7.84 19.97 15.65
CA ARG A 460 -8.14 19.09 14.52
C ARG A 460 -6.89 18.86 13.68
N TRP A 461 -6.73 17.65 13.18
CA TRP A 461 -5.61 17.22 12.36
C TRP A 461 -4.27 17.57 13.02
N ILE A 462 -4.08 17.04 14.23
CA ILE A 462 -2.86 17.19 15.01
C ILE A 462 -1.97 16.00 14.70
N ILE A 463 -0.99 16.20 13.83
CA ILE A 463 -0.04 15.16 13.48
C ILE A 463 1.01 15.11 14.59
N THR A 464 0.99 14.03 15.40
CA THR A 464 1.93 13.86 16.52
C THR A 464 3.11 12.99 16.09
N ILE A 465 4.32 13.43 16.46
CA ILE A 465 5.52 12.57 16.43
C ILE A 465 5.77 12.12 17.88
N PRO A 466 6.11 10.84 18.13
CA PRO A 466 6.50 10.38 19.46
C PRO A 466 7.68 11.22 20.02
N GLU A 467 7.62 11.58 21.30
CA GLU A 467 8.61 12.50 21.93
C GLU A 467 10.03 11.97 21.92
N ASP A 468 10.20 10.64 22.08
CA ASP A 468 11.53 9.98 22.03
C ASP A 468 12.24 10.14 20.68
N GLU A 469 11.54 10.61 19.67
CA GLU A 469 12.05 10.78 18.31
C GLU A 469 12.27 12.25 17.96
N LYS A 470 11.66 13.18 18.70
CA LYS A 470 11.98 14.62 18.60
C LYS A 470 13.43 14.87 19.00
N ASP A 471 13.89 14.22 20.06
CA ASP A 471 15.28 14.35 20.54
C ASP A 471 16.30 13.75 19.57
N ALA A 472 15.92 12.67 18.85
CA ALA A 472 16.78 12.06 17.84
C ALA A 472 16.86 12.88 16.54
N VAL A 473 15.86 13.73 16.26
CA VAL A 473 15.81 14.64 15.10
C VAL A 473 16.48 15.97 15.41
N GLU A 474 16.45 16.42 16.68
CA GLU A 474 17.04 17.68 17.13
C GLU A 474 18.50 17.55 17.56
N ALA A 475 18.99 16.35 17.90
CA ALA A 475 20.38 16.05 18.26
C ALA A 475 21.27 15.73 17.05
#